data_0d6c1d441ab3938afd3b0edde8d7bfa7
#
_entry.id   0d6c1d441ab3938afd3b0edde8d7bfa7
#
_cell.length_a   1.000
_cell.length_b   1.000
_cell.length_c   1.000
_cell.angle_alpha   90.00
_cell.angle_beta   90.00
_cell.angle_gamma   90.00
#
_symmetry.space_group_name_H-M   'P 1'
#
loop_
_entity.id
_entity.type
_entity.pdbx_description
1 polymer ?
#
loop_
_entity_poly.entity_id
_entity_poly.type
_entity_poly.pdbx_seq_one_letter_code
_entity_poly.pdbx_strand_id
1 'polypeptide(L)'
;KRSRDRAGVQISTGNFYRELQRLMSSGFVGFAAREPDADARRAPYEILDQGRDALVQWIGTPVAPAEAGEDPISSRAMFLDCVPHDAALALIDDWKDALETTRAVLQREHDEACRKSAQSEGFTILPQLLARRLAHVTSDLAFLDQVRAVVDEWHQRGASETRDGGTSSDRRDRGAAAQPRDAGRPG
;
A
#
# COMPACT_ATOMS: atom_id res chain seq x y z
N LYS A 1 4.98 -15.83 -4.72
CA LYS A 1 4.75 -16.23 -3.31
C LYS A 1 4.38 -15.04 -2.42
N ARG A 2 5.01 -13.86 -2.62
CA ARG A 2 4.74 -12.65 -1.81
C ARG A 2 3.33 -12.06 -1.97
N SER A 3 2.69 -12.22 -3.14
CA SER A 3 1.37 -11.60 -3.41
C SER A 3 0.19 -12.29 -2.69
N ARG A 4 0.30 -13.57 -2.36
CA ARG A 4 -0.75 -14.31 -1.63
C ARG A 4 -0.81 -13.98 -0.15
N ASP A 5 0.29 -13.58 0.44
CA ASP A 5 0.41 -13.36 1.89
C ASP A 5 -0.03 -11.94 2.31
N ARG A 6 -0.06 -10.97 1.37
CA ARG A 6 -0.36 -9.56 1.69
C ARG A 6 -1.84 -9.26 1.93
N ALA A 7 -2.77 -10.01 1.35
CA ALA A 7 -4.13 -9.50 1.29
C ALA A 7 -5.17 -10.24 2.14
N GLY A 8 -4.88 -11.43 2.66
CA GLY A 8 -5.93 -12.24 3.31
C GLY A 8 -7.15 -12.51 2.41
N VAL A 9 -7.10 -12.06 1.14
CA VAL A 9 -8.20 -12.18 0.18
C VAL A 9 -8.16 -13.57 -0.43
N GLN A 10 -9.15 -14.40 -0.11
CA GLN A 10 -9.34 -15.70 -0.76
C GLN A 10 -9.90 -15.51 -2.18
N ILE A 11 -9.01 -15.37 -3.16
CA ILE A 11 -9.42 -15.37 -4.57
C ILE A 11 -9.47 -16.81 -5.06
N SER A 12 -10.61 -17.25 -5.59
CA SER A 12 -10.72 -18.57 -6.22
C SER A 12 -9.76 -18.64 -7.41
N THR A 13 -9.13 -19.81 -7.63
CA THR A 13 -8.13 -19.99 -8.69
C THR A 13 -8.68 -19.63 -10.08
N GLY A 14 -9.94 -19.95 -10.37
CA GLY A 14 -10.58 -19.60 -11.64
C GLY A 14 -10.79 -18.10 -11.85
N ASN A 15 -11.17 -17.36 -10.80
CA ASN A 15 -11.28 -15.91 -10.85
C ASN A 15 -9.91 -15.25 -11.02
N PHE A 16 -8.89 -15.78 -10.35
CA PHE A 16 -7.52 -15.24 -10.47
C PHE A 16 -7.02 -15.28 -11.92
N TYR A 17 -7.13 -16.42 -12.60
CA TYR A 17 -6.64 -16.53 -13.99
C TYR A 17 -7.44 -15.67 -14.97
N ARG A 18 -8.75 -15.54 -14.78
CA ARG A 18 -9.58 -14.68 -15.61
C ARG A 18 -9.21 -13.21 -15.47
N GLU A 19 -9.04 -12.72 -14.23
CA GLU A 19 -8.61 -11.34 -13.97
C GLU A 19 -7.18 -11.09 -14.46
N LEU A 20 -6.27 -12.06 -14.30
CA LEU A 20 -4.92 -11.96 -14.82
C LEU A 20 -4.91 -11.82 -16.35
N GLN A 21 -5.71 -12.62 -17.08
CA GLN A 21 -5.85 -12.48 -18.53
C GLN A 21 -6.41 -11.11 -18.93
N ARG A 22 -7.38 -10.58 -18.16
CA ARG A 22 -7.94 -9.26 -18.40
C ARG A 22 -6.87 -8.17 -18.22
N LEU A 23 -6.08 -8.23 -17.16
CA LEU A 23 -4.98 -7.31 -16.92
C LEU A 23 -3.90 -7.39 -18.00
N MET A 24 -3.60 -8.58 -18.50
CA MET A 24 -2.66 -8.78 -19.62
C MET A 24 -3.20 -8.17 -20.93
N SER A 25 -4.48 -8.40 -21.25
CA SER A 25 -5.11 -7.84 -22.45
C SER A 25 -5.21 -6.31 -22.43
N SER A 26 -5.25 -5.73 -21.23
CA SER A 26 -5.24 -4.28 -21.00
C SER A 26 -3.81 -3.67 -20.98
N GLY A 27 -2.76 -4.48 -21.11
CA GLY A 27 -1.38 -4.00 -21.07
C GLY A 27 -0.89 -3.59 -19.66
N PHE A 28 -1.58 -4.00 -18.60
CA PHE A 28 -1.21 -3.67 -17.23
C PHE A 28 -0.21 -4.66 -16.63
N VAL A 29 -0.25 -5.91 -17.09
CA VAL A 29 0.61 -7.00 -16.65
C VAL A 29 1.20 -7.70 -17.86
N GLY A 30 2.45 -8.10 -17.79
CA GLY A 30 3.14 -8.88 -18.80
C GLY A 30 3.88 -10.07 -18.21
N PHE A 31 4.54 -10.84 -19.07
CA PHE A 31 5.48 -11.86 -18.62
C PHE A 31 6.81 -11.18 -18.29
N ALA A 32 7.34 -11.43 -17.10
CA ALA A 32 8.67 -10.95 -16.73
C ALA A 32 9.75 -11.63 -17.59
N ALA A 33 10.87 -10.93 -17.76
CA ALA A 33 12.05 -11.50 -18.43
C ALA A 33 12.44 -12.83 -17.77
N ARG A 34 12.68 -13.83 -18.61
CA ARG A 34 12.93 -15.20 -18.17
C ARG A 34 14.43 -15.39 -17.91
N GLU A 35 14.77 -15.89 -16.73
CA GLU A 35 16.10 -16.43 -16.52
C GLU A 35 16.31 -17.72 -17.34
N PRO A 36 17.53 -17.96 -17.89
CA PRO A 36 17.80 -19.08 -18.79
C PRO A 36 17.45 -20.47 -18.25
N ASP A 37 17.45 -20.65 -16.92
CA ASP A 37 17.23 -21.93 -16.24
C ASP A 37 15.86 -22.06 -15.54
N ALA A 38 14.94 -21.13 -15.76
CA ALA A 38 13.65 -21.17 -15.08
C ALA A 38 12.71 -22.23 -15.68
N ASP A 39 12.04 -23.02 -14.82
CA ASP A 39 11.05 -24.01 -15.19
C ASP A 39 9.98 -23.43 -16.13
N ALA A 40 9.83 -24.04 -17.31
CA ALA A 40 8.89 -23.60 -18.36
C ALA A 40 7.44 -23.50 -17.91
N ARG A 41 7.09 -24.16 -16.80
CA ARG A 41 5.71 -24.19 -16.24
C ARG A 41 5.38 -23.04 -15.31
N ARG A 42 6.37 -22.20 -14.97
CA ARG A 42 6.22 -21.06 -14.05
C ARG A 42 6.70 -19.78 -14.71
N ALA A 43 5.94 -19.29 -15.70
CA ALA A 43 6.19 -17.96 -16.23
C ALA A 43 5.88 -16.91 -15.14
N PRO A 44 6.86 -16.14 -14.66
CA PRO A 44 6.62 -15.07 -13.73
C PRO A 44 5.87 -13.94 -14.44
N TYR A 45 4.99 -13.25 -13.72
CA TYR A 45 4.28 -12.07 -14.20
C TYR A 45 4.87 -10.84 -13.53
N GLU A 46 4.91 -9.72 -14.27
CA GLU A 46 5.31 -8.42 -13.76
C GLU A 46 4.27 -7.35 -14.14
N ILE A 47 4.18 -6.33 -13.32
CA ILE A 47 3.38 -5.15 -13.62
C ILE A 47 4.16 -4.28 -14.61
N LEU A 48 3.53 -3.89 -15.72
CA LEU A 48 4.08 -2.99 -16.72
C LEU A 48 3.91 -1.52 -16.29
N ASP A 49 4.60 -0.60 -16.95
CA ASP A 49 4.54 0.83 -16.61
C ASP A 49 3.10 1.36 -16.64
N GLN A 50 2.34 1.04 -17.69
CA GLN A 50 0.92 1.39 -17.77
C GLN A 50 0.10 0.81 -16.59
N GLY A 51 0.44 -0.37 -16.11
CA GLY A 51 -0.21 -0.96 -14.93
C GLY A 51 0.18 -0.27 -13.63
N ARG A 52 1.43 0.19 -13.53
CA ARG A 52 1.89 1.01 -12.38
C ARG A 52 1.17 2.35 -12.35
N ASP A 53 1.07 3.03 -13.48
CA ASP A 53 0.37 4.31 -13.60
C ASP A 53 -1.11 4.16 -13.23
N ALA A 54 -1.78 3.12 -13.73
CA ALA A 54 -3.17 2.81 -13.38
C ALA A 54 -3.36 2.51 -11.89
N LEU A 55 -2.43 1.80 -11.25
CA LEU A 55 -2.45 1.53 -9.82
C LEU A 55 -2.29 2.83 -9.00
N VAL A 56 -1.32 3.67 -9.36
CA VAL A 56 -1.09 4.97 -8.69
C VAL A 56 -2.31 5.86 -8.83
N GLN A 57 -2.89 5.93 -10.03
CA GLN A 57 -4.13 6.69 -10.27
C GLN A 57 -5.30 6.16 -9.42
N TRP A 58 -5.46 4.83 -9.33
CA TRP A 58 -6.50 4.23 -8.51
C TRP A 58 -6.29 4.51 -7.01
N ILE A 59 -5.06 4.44 -6.51
CA ILE A 59 -4.73 4.80 -5.12
C ILE A 59 -5.14 6.25 -4.83
N GLY A 60 -4.84 7.18 -5.75
CA GLY A 60 -5.16 8.61 -5.63
C GLY A 60 -6.62 9.00 -5.90
N THR A 61 -7.48 8.06 -6.30
CA THR A 61 -8.90 8.37 -6.53
C THR A 61 -9.61 8.66 -5.19
N PRO A 62 -10.43 9.72 -5.08
CA PRO A 62 -11.17 10.00 -3.85
C PRO A 62 -11.94 8.78 -3.34
N VAL A 63 -11.89 8.54 -2.03
CA VAL A 63 -12.60 7.43 -1.39
C VAL A 63 -14.06 7.83 -1.22
N ALA A 64 -14.97 7.15 -1.94
CA ALA A 64 -16.40 7.27 -1.68
C ALA A 64 -16.75 6.57 -0.35
N PRO A 65 -17.81 7.04 0.36
CA PRO A 65 -18.32 6.30 1.51
C PRO A 65 -18.63 4.86 1.11
N ALA A 66 -18.03 3.89 1.84
CA ALA A 66 -18.18 2.49 1.52
C ALA A 66 -19.63 2.03 1.57
N GLU A 67 -20.08 1.30 0.55
CA GLU A 67 -21.28 0.48 0.64
C GLU A 67 -20.98 -0.73 1.57
N ALA A 68 -22.05 -1.32 2.14
CA ALA A 68 -21.89 -2.38 3.14
C ALA A 68 -21.05 -3.56 2.58
N GLY A 69 -19.84 -3.75 3.11
CA GLY A 69 -18.93 -4.82 2.74
C GLY A 69 -17.69 -4.39 1.95
N GLU A 70 -17.60 -3.13 1.51
CA GLU A 70 -16.39 -2.60 0.87
C GLU A 70 -15.57 -1.77 1.87
N ASP A 71 -14.27 -2.02 1.90
CA ASP A 71 -13.29 -1.22 2.63
C ASP A 71 -12.28 -0.63 1.65
N PRO A 72 -12.61 0.49 1.02
CA PRO A 72 -11.76 1.11 0.01
C PRO A 72 -10.47 1.70 0.59
N ILE A 73 -10.47 2.09 1.87
CA ILE A 73 -9.28 2.63 2.55
C ILE A 73 -8.27 1.53 2.77
N SER A 74 -8.65 0.42 3.40
CA SER A 74 -7.76 -0.73 3.63
C SER A 74 -7.22 -1.30 2.33
N SER A 75 -8.05 -1.40 1.29
CA SER A 75 -7.64 -1.89 -0.02
C SER A 75 -6.54 -1.04 -0.65
N ARG A 76 -6.58 0.29 -0.49
CA ARG A 76 -5.57 1.22 -1.02
C ARG A 76 -4.33 1.31 -0.14
N ALA A 77 -4.52 1.27 1.18
CA ALA A 77 -3.42 1.32 2.15
C ALA A 77 -2.40 0.18 1.94
N MET A 78 -2.85 -0.98 1.46
CA MET A 78 -1.97 -2.11 1.13
C MET A 78 -0.94 -1.82 0.01
N PHE A 79 -1.14 -0.78 -0.77
CA PHE A 79 -0.29 -0.42 -1.92
C PHE A 79 0.43 0.91 -1.75
N LEU A 80 0.45 1.50 -0.55
CA LEU A 80 1.16 2.76 -0.29
C LEU A 80 2.68 2.62 -0.47
N ASP A 81 3.23 1.41 -0.39
CA ASP A 81 4.61 1.11 -0.73
C ASP A 81 4.94 1.22 -2.24
N CYS A 82 3.92 1.36 -3.09
CA CYS A 82 4.07 1.54 -4.53
C CYS A 82 4.23 3.01 -4.95
N VAL A 83 4.09 3.96 -4.02
CA VAL A 83 4.24 5.39 -4.26
C VAL A 83 5.39 5.97 -3.42
N PRO A 84 5.98 7.12 -3.83
CA PRO A 84 6.98 7.80 -3.01
C PRO A 84 6.45 8.15 -1.61
N HIS A 85 7.34 8.17 -0.62
CA HIS A 85 6.97 8.43 0.79
C HIS A 85 6.11 9.69 0.97
N ASP A 86 6.54 10.81 0.41
CA ASP A 86 5.81 12.08 0.53
C ASP A 86 4.42 12.01 -0.12
N ALA A 87 4.30 11.29 -1.24
CA ALA A 87 3.01 11.07 -1.89
C ALA A 87 2.10 10.15 -1.05
N ALA A 88 2.66 9.12 -0.40
CA ALA A 88 1.91 8.25 0.51
C ALA A 88 1.35 9.04 1.70
N LEU A 89 2.16 9.92 2.31
CA LEU A 89 1.72 10.79 3.40
C LEU A 89 0.62 11.76 2.95
N ALA A 90 0.80 12.41 1.79
CA ALA A 90 -0.22 13.32 1.24
C ALA A 90 -1.56 12.60 1.00
N LEU A 91 -1.53 11.37 0.45
CA LEU A 91 -2.75 10.57 0.26
C LEU A 91 -3.44 10.23 1.58
N ILE A 92 -2.67 9.88 2.61
CA ILE A 92 -3.22 9.62 3.96
C ILE A 92 -3.87 10.89 4.51
N ASP A 93 -3.25 12.05 4.37
CA ASP A 93 -3.80 13.32 4.82
C ASP A 93 -5.09 13.68 4.08
N ASP A 94 -5.14 13.52 2.75
CA ASP A 94 -6.35 13.73 1.94
C ASP A 94 -7.50 12.81 2.38
N TRP A 95 -7.22 11.54 2.66
CA TRP A 95 -8.23 10.59 3.15
C TRP A 95 -8.74 10.98 4.55
N LYS A 96 -7.84 11.43 5.44
CA LYS A 96 -8.21 11.91 6.78
C LYS A 96 -9.12 13.14 6.68
N ASP A 97 -8.79 14.11 5.85
CA ASP A 97 -9.60 15.33 5.66
C ASP A 97 -10.99 15.00 5.14
N ALA A 98 -11.12 14.06 4.21
CA ALA A 98 -12.41 13.58 3.71
C ALA A 98 -13.24 12.91 4.81
N LEU A 99 -12.60 12.06 5.65
CA LEU A 99 -13.27 11.40 6.78
C LEU A 99 -13.67 12.40 7.87
N GLU A 100 -12.84 13.40 8.19
CA GLU A 100 -13.15 14.46 9.15
C GLU A 100 -14.33 15.29 8.69
N THR A 101 -14.38 15.62 7.39
CA THR A 101 -15.55 16.30 6.79
C THR A 101 -16.81 15.47 6.97
N THR A 102 -16.73 14.18 6.68
CA THR A 102 -17.84 13.23 6.85
C THR A 102 -18.27 13.14 8.31
N ARG A 103 -17.30 13.05 9.24
CA ARG A 103 -17.55 13.00 10.68
C ARG A 103 -18.31 14.25 11.15
N ALA A 104 -17.89 15.44 10.71
CA ALA A 104 -18.53 16.70 11.09
C ALA A 104 -19.99 16.80 10.58
N VAL A 105 -20.28 16.25 9.39
CA VAL A 105 -21.65 16.17 8.86
C VAL A 105 -22.49 15.21 9.70
N LEU A 106 -22.01 13.98 9.90
CA LEU A 106 -22.71 12.95 10.67
C LEU A 106 -22.96 13.37 12.11
N GLN A 107 -22.03 14.09 12.74
CA GLN A 107 -22.21 14.60 14.10
C GLN A 107 -23.38 15.59 14.18
N ARG A 108 -23.47 16.52 13.23
CA ARG A 108 -24.59 17.47 13.17
C ARG A 108 -25.93 16.77 12.96
N GLU A 109 -25.97 15.80 12.04
CA GLU A 109 -27.16 15.00 11.78
C GLU A 109 -27.56 14.17 13.01
N HIS A 110 -26.61 13.58 13.71
CA HIS A 110 -26.86 12.83 14.94
C HIS A 110 -27.43 13.71 16.04
N ASP A 111 -26.83 14.89 16.28
CA ASP A 111 -27.30 15.82 17.31
C ASP A 111 -28.73 16.33 17.01
N GLU A 112 -29.03 16.56 15.73
CA GLU A 112 -30.40 16.94 15.31
C GLU A 112 -31.37 15.76 15.48
N ALA A 113 -30.96 14.54 15.10
CA ALA A 113 -31.80 13.36 15.28
C ALA A 113 -32.11 13.07 16.76
N CYS A 114 -31.10 13.24 17.64
CA CYS A 114 -31.32 13.13 19.10
C CYS A 114 -32.32 14.16 19.62
N ARG A 115 -32.20 15.42 19.20
CA ARG A 115 -33.15 16.47 19.60
C ARG A 115 -34.58 16.18 19.14
N LYS A 116 -34.74 15.75 17.87
CA LYS A 116 -36.06 15.37 17.32
C LYS A 116 -36.64 14.14 18.02
N SER A 117 -35.82 13.14 18.30
CA SER A 117 -36.25 11.93 19.01
C SER A 117 -36.74 12.23 20.43
N ALA A 118 -36.06 13.14 21.13
CA ALA A 118 -36.48 13.56 22.48
C ALA A 118 -37.84 14.30 22.50
N GLN A 119 -38.29 14.85 21.37
CA GLN A 119 -39.55 15.58 21.22
C GLN A 119 -40.66 14.73 20.60
N SER A 120 -40.37 13.51 20.19
CA SER A 120 -41.32 12.62 19.48
C SER A 120 -41.75 11.48 20.40
N GLU A 121 -43.06 11.20 20.43
CA GLU A 121 -43.59 10.00 21.08
C GLU A 121 -43.48 8.73 20.19
N GLY A 122 -43.02 8.89 18.95
CA GLY A 122 -42.88 7.81 17.98
C GLY A 122 -41.54 7.05 18.10
N PHE A 123 -41.57 5.78 17.72
CA PHE A 123 -40.33 4.97 17.61
C PHE A 123 -39.44 5.53 16.51
N THR A 124 -38.16 5.79 16.85
CA THR A 124 -37.10 6.12 15.88
C THR A 124 -35.78 5.47 16.25
N ILE A 125 -35.11 4.87 15.28
CA ILE A 125 -33.77 4.27 15.42
C ILE A 125 -32.68 5.16 14.77
N LEU A 126 -33.07 6.30 14.21
CA LEU A 126 -32.15 7.16 13.45
C LEU A 126 -30.92 7.62 14.25
N PRO A 127 -31.04 8.07 15.52
CA PRO A 127 -29.86 8.43 16.32
C PRO A 127 -28.84 7.28 16.44
N GLN A 128 -29.30 6.06 16.66
CA GLN A 128 -28.44 4.88 16.81
C GLN A 128 -27.75 4.50 15.49
N LEU A 129 -28.45 4.66 14.35
CA LEU A 129 -27.84 4.44 13.04
C LEU A 129 -26.72 5.46 12.75
N LEU A 130 -26.97 6.74 13.09
CA LEU A 130 -25.97 7.79 12.92
C LEU A 130 -24.79 7.62 13.89
N ALA A 131 -25.04 7.25 15.13
CA ALA A 131 -24.00 6.92 16.11
C ALA A 131 -23.10 5.76 15.62
N ARG A 132 -23.70 4.71 15.03
CA ARG A 132 -22.94 3.61 14.43
C ARG A 132 -22.07 4.11 13.27
N ARG A 133 -22.58 4.94 12.38
CA ARG A 133 -21.79 5.51 11.27
C ARG A 133 -20.63 6.38 11.78
N LEU A 134 -20.87 7.19 12.82
CA LEU A 134 -19.82 7.97 13.50
C LEU A 134 -18.71 7.08 14.06
N ALA A 135 -19.09 5.96 14.70
CA ALA A 135 -18.13 5.01 15.24
C ALA A 135 -17.24 4.39 14.12
N HIS A 136 -17.82 4.06 12.95
CA HIS A 136 -17.05 3.57 11.81
C HIS A 136 -16.05 4.62 11.31
N VAL A 137 -16.49 5.86 11.06
CA VAL A 137 -15.57 6.94 10.62
C VAL A 137 -14.47 7.21 11.64
N THR A 138 -14.77 7.14 12.93
CA THR A 138 -13.76 7.30 13.99
C THR A 138 -12.75 6.16 13.98
N SER A 139 -13.19 4.92 13.73
CA SER A 139 -12.31 3.76 13.57
C SER A 139 -11.40 3.89 12.35
N ASP A 140 -11.93 4.37 11.21
CA ASP A 140 -11.17 4.59 9.99
C ASP A 140 -10.09 5.66 10.18
N LEU A 141 -10.39 6.75 10.88
CA LEU A 141 -9.41 7.79 11.24
C LEU A 141 -8.28 7.22 12.11
N ALA A 142 -8.61 6.43 13.14
CA ALA A 142 -7.61 5.78 13.98
C ALA A 142 -6.76 4.77 13.18
N PHE A 143 -7.35 4.06 12.22
CA PHE A 143 -6.63 3.17 11.32
C PHE A 143 -5.65 3.94 10.45
N LEU A 144 -6.02 5.10 9.89
CA LEU A 144 -5.11 5.92 9.08
C LEU A 144 -3.93 6.46 9.90
N ASP A 145 -4.10 6.75 11.20
CA ASP A 145 -2.97 7.10 12.07
C ASP A 145 -1.98 5.94 12.21
N GLN A 146 -2.47 4.70 12.33
CA GLN A 146 -1.63 3.51 12.37
C GLN A 146 -0.92 3.27 11.02
N VAL A 147 -1.63 3.42 9.90
CA VAL A 147 -1.05 3.31 8.55
C VAL A 147 0.08 4.32 8.35
N ARG A 148 -0.12 5.57 8.78
CA ARG A 148 0.91 6.61 8.73
C ARG A 148 2.17 6.19 9.47
N ALA A 149 2.03 5.69 10.70
CA ALA A 149 3.17 5.22 11.49
C ALA A 149 3.95 4.08 10.78
N VAL A 150 3.23 3.13 10.16
CA VAL A 150 3.85 2.04 9.39
C VAL A 150 4.60 2.56 8.16
N VAL A 151 4.05 3.53 7.44
CA VAL A 151 4.70 4.16 6.27
C VAL A 151 5.98 4.87 6.69
N ASP A 152 5.97 5.62 7.79
CA ASP A 152 7.14 6.32 8.32
C ASP A 152 8.23 5.34 8.78
N GLU A 153 7.88 4.28 9.52
CA GLU A 153 8.82 3.26 9.95
C GLU A 153 9.45 2.50 8.78
N TRP A 154 8.66 2.20 7.75
CA TRP A 154 9.16 1.50 6.57
C TRP A 154 10.18 2.36 5.81
N HIS A 155 9.92 3.65 5.67
CA HIS A 155 10.83 4.59 5.02
C HIS A 155 12.15 4.73 5.80
N GLN A 156 12.09 4.85 7.13
CA GLN A 156 13.27 4.96 8.00
C GLN A 156 14.15 3.70 7.89
N ARG A 157 13.57 2.51 7.82
CA ARG A 157 14.32 1.26 7.64
C ARG A 157 15.03 1.20 6.30
N GLY A 158 14.38 1.55 5.20
CA GLY A 158 15.01 1.61 3.88
C GLY A 158 16.15 2.62 3.80
N ALA A 159 16.04 3.75 4.48
CA ALA A 159 17.10 4.77 4.55
C ALA A 159 18.31 4.33 5.40
N SER A 160 18.12 3.48 6.41
CA SER A 160 19.22 2.93 7.22
C SER A 160 19.99 1.83 6.48
N GLU A 161 19.31 0.96 5.76
CA GLU A 161 19.95 -0.11 4.97
C GLU A 161 20.82 0.44 3.83
N THR A 162 20.43 1.55 3.20
CA THR A 162 21.23 2.23 2.17
C THR A 162 22.49 2.88 2.72
N ARG A 163 22.51 3.30 4.00
CA ARG A 163 23.70 3.85 4.66
C ARG A 163 24.73 2.79 5.04
N ASP A 164 24.29 1.64 5.52
CA ASP A 164 25.19 0.54 5.91
C ASP A 164 25.79 -0.20 4.71
N GLY A 165 25.08 -0.31 3.59
CA GLY A 165 25.57 -0.92 2.36
C GLY A 165 26.69 -0.14 1.65
N GLY A 166 26.80 1.19 1.91
CA GLY A 166 27.80 2.06 1.29
C GLY A 166 29.21 1.96 1.90
N THR A 167 29.36 1.46 3.12
CA THR A 167 30.67 1.41 3.82
C THR A 167 31.45 0.13 3.61
N SER A 168 30.87 -0.91 3.00
CA SER A 168 31.54 -2.21 2.78
C SER A 168 32.31 -2.33 1.47
N SER A 169 32.13 -1.41 0.51
CA SER A 169 32.77 -1.47 -0.82
C SER A 169 34.19 -0.87 -0.85
N ASP A 170 34.56 -0.02 0.14
CA ASP A 170 35.86 0.71 0.10
C ASP A 170 37.04 0.00 0.79
N ARG A 171 36.84 -1.23 1.29
CA ARG A 171 37.91 -2.01 1.97
C ARG A 171 38.58 -3.09 1.13
N ARG A 172 38.23 -3.32 -0.12
CA ARG A 172 38.84 -4.38 -0.95
C ARG A 172 39.94 -3.94 -1.91
N ASP A 173 40.22 -2.63 -2.03
CA ASP A 173 41.17 -2.13 -3.05
C ASP A 173 42.53 -1.65 -2.50
N ARG A 174 42.88 -1.98 -1.24
CA ARG A 174 44.20 -1.61 -0.67
C ARG A 174 45.06 -2.81 -0.31
N GLY A 175 45.09 -3.86 -1.14
CA GLY A 175 45.85 -5.08 -0.87
C GLY A 175 46.63 -5.68 -2.04
N ALA A 176 46.96 -4.92 -3.06
CA ALA A 176 47.75 -5.45 -4.19
C ALA A 176 48.81 -4.45 -4.64
N ALA A 177 49.80 -4.22 -3.82
CA ALA A 177 51.04 -3.54 -4.27
C ALA A 177 52.26 -4.15 -3.58
N ALA A 178 53.21 -4.58 -4.43
CA ALA A 178 54.62 -4.83 -4.16
C ALA A 178 55.04 -6.21 -3.66
N GLN A 179 55.41 -7.06 -4.61
CA GLN A 179 56.60 -7.95 -4.44
C GLN A 179 57.67 -7.57 -5.47
N PRO A 180 58.91 -7.26 -5.07
CA PRO A 180 60.01 -6.99 -5.99
C PRO A 180 60.58 -8.31 -6.56
N ARG A 181 60.80 -8.32 -7.87
CA ARG A 181 61.57 -9.33 -8.57
C ARG A 181 63.04 -9.14 -8.18
N ASP A 182 63.63 -10.16 -7.60
CA ASP A 182 65.11 -10.23 -7.47
C ASP A 182 65.67 -11.14 -8.58
N ALA A 183 66.62 -10.58 -9.23
CA ALA A 183 67.37 -11.22 -10.32
C ALA A 183 68.61 -11.88 -9.74
N GLY A 184 68.87 -13.14 -10.07
CA GLY A 184 70.11 -13.85 -9.75
C GLY A 184 70.43 -14.87 -10.79
N ARG A 185 71.40 -14.56 -11.64
CA ARG A 185 72.16 -15.37 -12.52
C ARG A 185 73.47 -15.79 -11.76
N PRO A 186 74.39 -16.66 -12.25
CA PRO A 186 74.34 -17.80 -13.19
C PRO A 186 75.15 -19.02 -12.62
N GLY A 187 75.14 -20.10 -13.40
CA GLY A 187 76.00 -21.24 -13.18
C GLY A 187 75.61 -22.35 -14.12
#